data_fae52e07b743bf35bef0a9bfc5e32a9c
#
_entry.id   fae52e07b743bf35bef0a9bfc5e32a9c
#
_cell.length_a   1.000
_cell.length_b   1.000
_cell.length_c   1.000
_cell.angle_alpha   90.00
_cell.angle_beta   90.00
_cell.angle_gamma   90.00
#
_symmetry.space_group_name_H-M   'P 1'
#
loop_
_entity.id
_entity.type
_entity.pdbx_description
1 polymer ?
#
loop_
_entity_poly.entity_id
_entity_poly.type
_entity_poly.pdbx_seq_one_letter_code
_entity_poly.pdbx_strand_id
1 'polypeptide(L)'
;MMSLYDKYVLPKFLNCACGAKPITYQRKKVVPLAEGKVLEVGIGSGLNLPYYDLSKVDQIWGLDPSDDLSDMAKETAKEEGMDINFISCGAEEIPLPDNHFDSVLITYTMCTIPEVIRANIEIKRVLKEGGKLIFCEHGIAPDENIKKWQSRINPIWGKIAGGCNINRNIPQIIEESGFKIEQMEEMYLPSTPKIAGYNYWGFAEGN
;
A
#
# COMPACT_ATOMS: atom_id res chain seq x y z
N MET A 1 16.05 -14.44 13.22
CA MET A 1 15.25 -15.68 13.09
C MET A 1 13.79 -15.26 13.08
N MET A 2 13.07 -15.44 11.96
CA MET A 2 11.62 -15.20 11.90
C MET A 2 10.92 -16.10 12.92
N SER A 3 9.99 -15.54 13.69
CA SER A 3 9.20 -16.34 14.63
C SER A 3 8.22 -17.27 13.89
N LEU A 4 7.76 -18.35 14.54
CA LEU A 4 6.69 -19.18 13.95
C LEU A 4 5.40 -18.38 13.70
N TYR A 5 5.16 -17.34 14.48
CA TYR A 5 4.07 -16.40 14.28
C TYR A 5 4.22 -15.65 12.97
N ASP A 6 5.40 -15.06 12.70
CA ASP A 6 5.66 -14.29 11.49
C ASP A 6 5.52 -15.13 10.22
N LYS A 7 5.87 -16.40 10.30
CA LYS A 7 5.83 -17.31 9.15
C LYS A 7 4.43 -17.88 8.87
N TYR A 8 3.68 -18.28 9.87
CA TYR A 8 2.45 -19.08 9.66
C TYR A 8 1.15 -18.38 10.03
N VAL A 9 1.20 -17.37 10.91
CA VAL A 9 0.00 -16.71 11.45
C VAL A 9 -0.17 -15.33 10.83
N LEU A 10 0.91 -14.54 10.84
CA LEU A 10 0.88 -13.14 10.40
C LEU A 10 0.41 -12.96 8.95
N PRO A 11 0.90 -13.71 7.93
CA PRO A 11 0.42 -13.55 6.56
C PRO A 11 -1.07 -13.80 6.40
N LYS A 12 -1.59 -14.84 7.08
CA LYS A 12 -3.02 -15.16 7.05
C LYS A 12 -3.87 -14.09 7.76
N PHE A 13 -3.37 -13.59 8.89
CA PHE A 13 -4.01 -12.50 9.62
C PHE A 13 -4.07 -11.23 8.79
N LEU A 14 -2.95 -10.82 8.18
CA LEU A 14 -2.88 -9.65 7.31
C LEU A 14 -3.78 -9.80 6.09
N ASN A 15 -3.75 -10.96 5.43
CA ASN A 15 -4.62 -11.23 4.28
C ASN A 15 -6.10 -11.11 4.65
N CYS A 16 -6.51 -11.69 5.78
CA CYS A 16 -7.89 -11.60 6.29
C CYS A 16 -8.26 -10.14 6.64
N ALA A 17 -7.41 -9.43 7.37
CA ALA A 17 -7.66 -8.05 7.78
C ALA A 17 -7.73 -7.10 6.58
N CYS A 18 -6.74 -7.19 5.67
CA CYS A 18 -6.68 -6.36 4.45
C CYS A 18 -7.71 -6.76 3.39
N GLY A 19 -8.27 -7.98 3.44
CA GLY A 19 -9.37 -8.45 2.59
C GLY A 19 -10.76 -8.11 3.14
N ALA A 20 -10.88 -7.44 4.29
CA ALA A 20 -12.17 -7.08 4.87
C ALA A 20 -13.01 -6.19 3.94
N LYS A 21 -14.35 -6.37 3.94
CA LYS A 21 -15.28 -5.67 3.05
C LYS A 21 -15.08 -4.14 2.97
N PRO A 22 -14.91 -3.39 4.09
CA PRO A 22 -14.70 -1.95 4.01
C PRO A 22 -13.42 -1.57 3.25
N ILE A 23 -12.34 -2.32 3.44
CA ILE A 23 -11.05 -2.15 2.77
C ILE A 23 -11.16 -2.51 1.28
N THR A 24 -11.78 -3.64 0.96
CA THR A 24 -12.09 -4.04 -0.42
C THR A 24 -12.86 -2.96 -1.17
N TYR A 25 -13.81 -2.29 -0.49
CA TYR A 25 -14.58 -1.21 -1.11
C TYR A 25 -13.70 -0.01 -1.47
N GLN A 26 -12.68 0.30 -0.67
CA GLN A 26 -11.71 1.36 -1.00
C GLN A 26 -10.82 0.96 -2.18
N ARG A 27 -10.34 -0.30 -2.22
CA ARG A 27 -9.55 -0.82 -3.36
C ARG A 27 -10.29 -0.63 -4.67
N LYS A 28 -11.60 -0.94 -4.73
CA LYS A 28 -12.45 -0.75 -5.91
C LYS A 28 -12.52 0.70 -6.41
N LYS A 29 -12.24 1.68 -5.57
CA LYS A 29 -12.22 3.10 -5.97
C LYS A 29 -10.86 3.51 -6.53
N VAL A 30 -9.76 3.04 -5.94
CA VAL A 30 -8.43 3.55 -6.25
C VAL A 30 -7.68 2.71 -7.28
N VAL A 31 -7.82 1.39 -7.25
CA VAL A 31 -7.09 0.52 -8.18
C VAL A 31 -7.40 0.82 -9.65
N PRO A 32 -8.68 1.08 -10.05
CA PRO A 32 -8.99 1.42 -11.45
C PRO A 32 -8.44 2.78 -11.94
N LEU A 33 -7.81 3.56 -11.05
CA LEU A 33 -7.13 4.81 -11.42
C LEU A 33 -5.72 4.57 -12.00
N ALA A 34 -5.18 3.37 -11.79
CA ALA A 34 -3.87 2.99 -12.34
C ALA A 34 -3.94 2.84 -13.86
N GLU A 35 -2.91 3.33 -14.55
CA GLU A 35 -2.85 3.34 -16.01
C GLU A 35 -1.42 3.14 -16.52
N GLY A 36 -1.28 2.66 -17.75
CA GLY A 36 -0.01 2.41 -18.41
C GLY A 36 0.80 1.29 -17.76
N LYS A 37 2.09 1.52 -17.58
CA LYS A 37 2.98 0.61 -16.88
C LYS A 37 2.92 0.88 -15.38
N VAL A 38 2.43 -0.06 -14.62
CA VAL A 38 2.10 0.10 -13.18
C VAL A 38 3.11 -0.64 -12.30
N LEU A 39 3.58 0.01 -11.24
CA LEU A 39 4.24 -0.64 -10.10
C LEU A 39 3.27 -0.68 -8.92
N GLU A 40 2.95 -1.87 -8.44
CA GLU A 40 2.24 -2.06 -7.17
C GLU A 40 3.25 -2.31 -6.05
N VAL A 41 3.36 -1.36 -5.12
CA VAL A 41 4.25 -1.45 -3.96
C VAL A 41 3.52 -2.11 -2.79
N GLY A 42 4.07 -3.23 -2.32
CA GLY A 42 3.42 -4.10 -1.33
C GLY A 42 2.26 -4.86 -1.94
N ILE A 43 2.50 -5.58 -3.06
CA ILE A 43 1.47 -6.37 -3.72
C ILE A 43 0.85 -7.42 -2.79
N GLY A 44 1.60 -7.88 -1.79
CA GLY A 44 1.14 -8.83 -0.79
C GLY A 44 0.63 -10.11 -1.44
N SER A 45 -0.61 -10.50 -1.11
CA SER A 45 -1.28 -11.67 -1.69
C SER A 45 -2.09 -11.37 -2.96
N GLY A 46 -1.91 -10.20 -3.58
CA GLY A 46 -2.59 -9.83 -4.82
C GLY A 46 -4.03 -9.32 -4.64
N LEU A 47 -4.37 -8.77 -3.46
CA LEU A 47 -5.74 -8.31 -3.17
C LEU A 47 -6.25 -7.17 -4.08
N ASN A 48 -5.37 -6.50 -4.81
CA ASN A 48 -5.75 -5.48 -5.77
C ASN A 48 -6.04 -6.04 -7.17
N LEU A 49 -5.47 -7.18 -7.51
CA LEU A 49 -5.47 -7.72 -8.88
C LEU A 49 -6.86 -7.78 -9.52
N PRO A 50 -7.93 -8.23 -8.81
CA PRO A 50 -9.28 -8.29 -9.38
C PRO A 50 -9.91 -6.92 -9.72
N TYR A 51 -9.26 -5.81 -9.36
CA TYR A 51 -9.83 -4.48 -9.50
C TYR A 51 -9.11 -3.58 -10.51
N TYR A 52 -8.05 -4.05 -11.15
CA TYR A 52 -7.41 -3.33 -12.25
C TYR A 52 -8.34 -3.21 -13.45
N ASP A 53 -8.35 -2.02 -14.06
CA ASP A 53 -8.98 -1.81 -15.36
C ASP A 53 -7.97 -2.16 -16.46
N LEU A 54 -8.02 -3.41 -16.92
CA LEU A 54 -7.08 -3.92 -17.91
C LEU A 54 -7.18 -3.23 -19.28
N SER A 55 -8.19 -2.38 -19.51
CA SER A 55 -8.26 -1.55 -20.71
C SER A 55 -7.32 -0.33 -20.64
N LYS A 56 -6.82 0.00 -19.44
CA LYS A 56 -5.93 1.15 -19.19
C LYS A 56 -4.51 0.74 -18.81
N VAL A 57 -4.32 -0.51 -18.40
CA VAL A 57 -3.04 -1.00 -17.88
C VAL A 57 -2.34 -1.84 -18.93
N ASP A 58 -1.12 -1.45 -19.27
CA ASP A 58 -0.28 -2.15 -20.24
C ASP A 58 0.53 -3.29 -19.59
N GLN A 59 1.04 -3.05 -18.40
CA GLN A 59 1.89 -3.98 -17.66
C GLN A 59 1.84 -3.73 -16.16
N ILE A 60 1.84 -4.80 -15.36
CA ILE A 60 1.90 -4.73 -13.89
C ILE A 60 3.21 -5.32 -13.38
N TRP A 61 3.82 -4.61 -12.46
CA TRP A 61 4.96 -5.05 -11.66
C TRP A 61 4.54 -5.05 -10.19
N GLY A 62 4.73 -6.17 -9.51
CA GLY A 62 4.43 -6.32 -8.08
C GLY A 62 5.71 -6.36 -7.26
N LEU A 63 5.84 -5.47 -6.29
CA LEU A 63 6.97 -5.42 -5.38
C LEU A 63 6.53 -5.79 -3.97
N ASP A 64 7.18 -6.78 -3.37
CA ASP A 64 6.98 -7.17 -1.97
C ASP A 64 8.24 -7.86 -1.44
N PRO A 65 8.70 -7.58 -0.22
CA PRO A 65 9.87 -8.27 0.38
C PRO A 65 9.54 -9.68 0.87
N SER A 66 8.27 -10.09 0.92
CA SER A 66 7.83 -11.40 1.40
C SER A 66 7.63 -12.38 0.24
N ASP A 67 8.48 -13.39 0.16
CA ASP A 67 8.34 -14.45 -0.85
C ASP A 67 7.04 -15.24 -0.68
N ASP A 68 6.62 -15.52 0.57
CA ASP A 68 5.37 -16.24 0.87
C ASP A 68 4.13 -15.48 0.35
N LEU A 69 4.11 -14.13 0.50
CA LEU A 69 3.01 -13.32 -0.03
C LEU A 69 3.08 -13.19 -1.55
N SER A 70 4.28 -13.06 -2.11
CA SER A 70 4.48 -13.04 -3.55
C SER A 70 4.02 -14.33 -4.23
N ASP A 71 4.18 -15.49 -3.60
CA ASP A 71 3.68 -16.76 -4.12
C ASP A 71 2.13 -16.79 -4.11
N MET A 72 1.48 -16.26 -3.08
CA MET A 72 0.02 -16.10 -3.07
C MET A 72 -0.44 -15.14 -4.20
N ALA A 73 0.29 -14.04 -4.42
CA ALA A 73 -0.03 -13.10 -5.50
C ALA A 73 0.12 -13.74 -6.89
N LYS A 74 1.11 -14.61 -7.09
CA LYS A 74 1.25 -15.38 -8.36
C LYS A 74 0.06 -16.30 -8.61
N GLU A 75 -0.45 -16.94 -7.55
CA GLU A 75 -1.66 -17.78 -7.66
C GLU A 75 -2.88 -16.90 -8.03
N THR A 76 -3.07 -15.79 -7.34
CA THR A 76 -4.15 -14.83 -7.65
C THR A 76 -4.04 -14.29 -9.07
N ALA A 77 -2.83 -13.90 -9.52
CA ALA A 77 -2.60 -13.42 -10.87
C ALA A 77 -2.98 -14.46 -11.93
N LYS A 78 -2.65 -15.73 -11.68
CA LYS A 78 -3.02 -16.85 -12.56
C LYS A 78 -4.54 -17.05 -12.60
N GLU A 79 -5.23 -16.96 -11.48
CA GLU A 79 -6.69 -17.05 -11.40
C GLU A 79 -7.38 -15.93 -12.18
N GLU A 80 -6.83 -14.70 -12.10
CA GLU A 80 -7.32 -13.53 -12.82
C GLU A 80 -6.85 -13.48 -14.30
N GLY A 81 -6.00 -14.43 -14.74
CA GLY A 81 -5.46 -14.47 -16.10
C GLY A 81 -4.49 -13.34 -16.42
N MET A 82 -3.79 -12.83 -15.41
CA MET A 82 -2.88 -11.68 -15.51
C MET A 82 -1.42 -12.15 -15.56
N ASP A 83 -0.62 -11.49 -16.40
CA ASP A 83 0.84 -11.67 -16.43
C ASP A 83 1.50 -10.52 -15.66
N ILE A 84 2.23 -10.84 -14.59
CA ILE A 84 2.79 -9.87 -13.65
C ILE A 84 4.27 -10.13 -13.45
N ASN A 85 5.08 -9.08 -13.48
CA ASN A 85 6.50 -9.14 -13.12
C ASN A 85 6.66 -8.94 -11.61
N PHE A 86 7.25 -9.90 -10.91
CA PHE A 86 7.48 -9.83 -9.47
C PHE A 86 8.89 -9.41 -9.11
N ILE A 87 9.02 -8.54 -8.10
CA ILE A 87 10.29 -8.06 -7.54
C ILE A 87 10.26 -8.32 -6.04
N SER A 88 11.18 -9.18 -5.57
CA SER A 88 11.33 -9.50 -4.14
C SER A 88 12.33 -8.54 -3.50
N CYS A 89 11.88 -7.35 -3.09
CA CYS A 89 12.70 -6.38 -2.36
C CYS A 89 11.84 -5.40 -1.55
N GLY A 90 12.48 -4.66 -0.65
CA GLY A 90 11.85 -3.51 0.02
C GLY A 90 11.72 -2.31 -0.91
N ALA A 91 10.76 -1.45 -0.62
CA ALA A 91 10.51 -0.24 -1.43
C ALA A 91 11.56 0.86 -1.22
N GLU A 92 12.42 0.71 -0.23
CA GLU A 92 13.51 1.66 0.09
C GLU A 92 14.67 1.65 -0.91
N GLU A 93 14.73 0.63 -1.78
CA GLU A 93 15.73 0.50 -2.85
C GLU A 93 15.13 -0.33 -3.98
N ILE A 94 14.53 0.33 -4.96
CA ILE A 94 13.84 -0.31 -6.08
C ILE A 94 14.86 -0.57 -7.21
N PRO A 95 15.16 -1.84 -7.58
CA PRO A 95 16.20 -2.20 -8.55
C PRO A 95 15.74 -1.99 -10.01
N LEU A 96 15.15 -0.83 -10.28
CA LEU A 96 14.63 -0.45 -11.59
C LEU A 96 15.10 0.95 -11.96
N PRO A 97 15.19 1.27 -13.26
CA PRO A 97 15.64 2.58 -13.71
C PRO A 97 14.68 3.70 -13.33
N ASP A 98 15.20 4.93 -13.37
CA ASP A 98 14.41 6.14 -13.23
C ASP A 98 13.36 6.25 -14.35
N ASN A 99 12.26 6.93 -14.08
CA ASN A 99 11.23 7.26 -15.08
C ASN A 99 10.69 6.01 -15.83
N HIS A 100 10.38 4.96 -15.09
CA HIS A 100 10.03 3.65 -15.65
C HIS A 100 8.53 3.38 -15.68
N PHE A 101 7.77 3.92 -14.71
CA PHE A 101 6.34 3.66 -14.54
C PHE A 101 5.47 4.89 -14.81
N ASP A 102 4.30 4.66 -15.38
CA ASP A 102 3.26 5.69 -15.56
C ASP A 102 2.46 5.88 -14.28
N SER A 103 2.25 4.80 -13.52
CA SER A 103 1.56 4.82 -12.23
C SER A 103 2.31 3.99 -11.20
N VAL A 104 2.31 4.43 -9.94
CA VAL A 104 2.62 3.58 -8.79
C VAL A 104 1.37 3.49 -7.91
N LEU A 105 0.98 2.27 -7.58
CA LEU A 105 -0.13 1.98 -6.66
C LEU A 105 0.43 1.50 -5.33
N ILE A 106 -0.02 2.09 -4.23
CA ILE A 106 0.30 1.65 -2.88
C ILE A 106 -0.95 1.62 -2.01
N THR A 107 -1.26 0.46 -1.43
CA THR A 107 -2.48 0.30 -0.64
C THR A 107 -2.21 -0.48 0.64
N TYR A 108 -2.46 0.14 1.80
CA TYR A 108 -2.28 -0.47 3.13
C TYR A 108 -0.86 -1.03 3.35
N THR A 109 0.14 -0.34 2.80
CA THR A 109 1.55 -0.75 2.81
C THR A 109 2.44 0.30 3.46
N MET A 110 2.19 1.61 3.23
CA MET A 110 2.99 2.68 3.86
C MET A 110 3.05 2.56 5.38
N CYS A 111 2.05 1.96 6.01
CA CYS A 111 2.02 1.77 7.46
C CYS A 111 3.10 0.80 7.97
N THR A 112 3.59 -0.13 7.13
CA THR A 112 4.55 -1.18 7.51
C THR A 112 5.98 -0.91 7.05
N ILE A 113 6.20 -0.11 6.01
CA ILE A 113 7.53 0.21 5.48
C ILE A 113 8.36 0.93 6.56
N PRO A 114 9.54 0.42 6.98
CA PRO A 114 10.35 1.05 8.01
C PRO A 114 10.76 2.48 7.67
N GLU A 115 11.44 2.67 6.56
CA GLU A 115 11.97 3.94 6.05
C GLU A 115 11.03 4.55 5.00
N VAL A 116 9.77 4.82 5.38
CA VAL A 116 8.68 5.18 4.44
C VAL A 116 8.97 6.42 3.58
N ILE A 117 9.69 7.41 4.12
CA ILE A 117 10.11 8.60 3.35
C ILE A 117 11.10 8.19 2.25
N ARG A 118 12.09 7.36 2.59
CA ARG A 118 13.05 6.84 1.61
C ARG A 118 12.36 6.01 0.53
N ALA A 119 11.42 5.16 0.92
CA ALA A 119 10.61 4.38 -0.01
C ALA A 119 9.83 5.27 -0.98
N ASN A 120 9.18 6.32 -0.48
CA ASN A 120 8.45 7.25 -1.34
C ASN A 120 9.38 8.08 -2.26
N ILE A 121 10.60 8.40 -1.84
CA ILE A 121 11.62 9.01 -2.70
C ILE A 121 12.01 8.05 -3.84
N GLU A 122 12.20 6.77 -3.55
CA GLU A 122 12.45 5.74 -4.57
C GLU A 122 11.26 5.55 -5.51
N ILE A 123 10.04 5.55 -4.98
CA ILE A 123 8.80 5.54 -5.77
C ILE A 123 8.79 6.73 -6.73
N LYS A 124 9.12 7.94 -6.24
CA LYS A 124 9.20 9.14 -7.08
C LYS A 124 10.27 9.02 -8.17
N ARG A 125 11.43 8.44 -7.85
CA ARG A 125 12.52 8.22 -8.82
C ARG A 125 12.09 7.32 -9.98
N VAL A 126 11.37 6.23 -9.69
CA VAL A 126 10.95 5.28 -10.73
C VAL A 126 9.68 5.72 -11.47
N LEU A 127 8.93 6.70 -10.96
CA LEU A 127 7.81 7.31 -11.68
C LEU A 127 8.34 8.21 -12.81
N LYS A 128 7.66 8.18 -13.95
CA LYS A 128 7.87 9.13 -15.05
C LYS A 128 7.45 10.54 -14.62
N GLU A 129 7.95 11.54 -15.34
CA GLU A 129 7.43 12.90 -15.23
C GLU A 129 5.93 12.93 -15.57
N GLY A 130 5.12 13.51 -14.69
CA GLY A 130 3.66 13.48 -14.78
C GLY A 130 3.01 12.15 -14.38
N GLY A 131 3.80 11.16 -13.95
CA GLY A 131 3.31 9.90 -13.42
C GLY A 131 2.65 10.07 -12.05
N LYS A 132 1.72 9.17 -11.72
CA LYS A 132 0.87 9.28 -10.52
C LYS A 132 1.23 8.26 -9.44
N LEU A 133 1.40 8.74 -8.21
CA LEU A 133 1.33 7.91 -7.00
C LEU A 133 -0.13 7.81 -6.56
N ILE A 134 -0.74 6.66 -6.74
CA ILE A 134 -2.11 6.36 -6.31
C ILE A 134 -2.02 5.65 -4.96
N PHE A 135 -2.71 6.18 -3.96
CA PHE A 135 -2.61 5.66 -2.60
C PHE A 135 -3.96 5.41 -1.95
N CYS A 136 -3.99 4.39 -1.08
CA CYS A 136 -5.09 4.13 -0.17
C CYS A 136 -4.53 3.53 1.12
N GLU A 137 -4.54 4.31 2.20
CA GLU A 137 -3.84 3.97 3.42
C GLU A 137 -4.69 4.29 4.66
N HIS A 138 -4.56 3.49 5.71
CA HIS A 138 -5.02 3.92 7.02
C HIS A 138 -3.94 4.75 7.72
N GLY A 139 -4.35 5.62 8.63
CA GLY A 139 -3.39 6.46 9.34
C GLY A 139 -3.98 7.18 10.54
N ILE A 140 -3.32 8.27 10.92
CA ILE A 140 -3.71 9.05 12.08
C ILE A 140 -5.12 9.62 11.92
N ALA A 141 -5.95 9.44 12.93
CA ALA A 141 -7.32 9.97 12.94
C ALA A 141 -7.34 11.47 13.28
N PRO A 142 -8.36 12.24 12.85
CA PRO A 142 -8.46 13.67 13.18
C PRO A 142 -8.83 13.93 14.65
N ASP A 143 -9.55 13.00 15.28
CA ASP A 143 -10.02 13.15 16.66
C ASP A 143 -8.87 13.03 17.67
N GLU A 144 -8.64 14.05 18.49
CA GLU A 144 -7.57 14.08 19.48
C GLU A 144 -7.58 12.89 20.46
N ASN A 145 -8.75 12.43 20.87
CA ASN A 145 -8.86 11.26 21.74
C ASN A 145 -8.43 9.97 21.02
N ILE A 146 -8.77 9.82 19.75
CA ILE A 146 -8.37 8.68 18.95
C ILE A 146 -6.87 8.71 18.68
N LYS A 147 -6.28 9.86 18.32
CA LYS A 147 -4.83 10.05 18.19
C LYS A 147 -4.07 9.58 19.43
N LYS A 148 -4.53 10.01 20.61
CA LYS A 148 -3.91 9.60 21.88
C LYS A 148 -3.94 8.07 22.06
N TRP A 149 -5.04 7.44 21.72
CA TRP A 149 -5.17 5.98 21.79
C TRP A 149 -4.31 5.29 20.73
N GLN A 150 -4.30 5.78 19.48
CA GLN A 150 -3.42 5.28 18.43
C GLN A 150 -1.95 5.30 18.89
N SER A 151 -1.47 6.42 19.41
CA SER A 151 -0.09 6.58 19.88
C SER A 151 0.27 5.64 21.04
N ARG A 152 -0.69 5.38 21.96
CA ARG A 152 -0.48 4.48 23.10
C ARG A 152 -0.42 3.00 22.68
N ILE A 153 -1.26 2.61 21.72
CA ILE A 153 -1.38 1.22 21.27
C ILE A 153 -0.34 0.88 20.22
N ASN A 154 0.10 1.85 19.42
CA ASN A 154 0.99 1.64 18.28
C ASN A 154 2.22 0.76 18.57
N PRO A 155 2.96 0.91 19.70
CA PRO A 155 4.12 0.06 19.98
C PRO A 155 3.78 -1.44 20.17
N ILE A 156 2.58 -1.73 20.67
CA ILE A 156 2.09 -3.11 20.83
C ILE A 156 1.53 -3.61 19.51
N TRP A 157 0.75 -2.76 18.85
CA TRP A 157 0.15 -3.06 17.55
C TRP A 157 1.20 -3.44 16.50
N GLY A 158 2.26 -2.65 16.37
CA GLY A 158 3.34 -2.93 15.42
C GLY A 158 3.98 -4.30 15.61
N LYS A 159 4.11 -4.79 16.85
CA LYS A 159 4.65 -6.14 17.13
C LYS A 159 3.71 -7.26 16.70
N ILE A 160 2.41 -7.04 16.77
CA ILE A 160 1.38 -8.03 16.42
C ILE A 160 1.04 -7.99 14.93
N ALA A 161 1.05 -6.80 14.35
CA ALA A 161 0.60 -6.55 12.97
C ALA A 161 1.77 -6.31 11.99
N GLY A 162 2.90 -7.02 12.17
CA GLY A 162 3.98 -7.05 11.19
C GLY A 162 4.64 -5.70 10.92
N GLY A 163 4.79 -4.86 11.96
CA GLY A 163 5.38 -3.53 11.80
C GLY A 163 4.40 -2.42 11.44
N CYS A 164 3.09 -2.74 11.32
CA CYS A 164 2.08 -1.76 10.97
C CYS A 164 1.96 -0.63 12.02
N ASN A 165 1.98 0.61 11.56
CA ASN A 165 1.83 1.82 12.37
C ASN A 165 0.49 2.49 12.06
N ILE A 166 -0.45 2.45 13.03
CA ILE A 166 -1.80 3.01 12.87
C ILE A 166 -1.89 4.52 13.03
N ASN A 167 -0.79 5.16 13.41
CA ASN A 167 -0.71 6.59 13.73
C ASN A 167 0.16 7.40 12.75
N ARG A 168 0.47 6.86 11.57
CA ARG A 168 1.21 7.60 10.54
C ARG A 168 0.35 8.71 9.95
N ASN A 169 0.95 9.88 9.78
CA ASN A 169 0.34 10.99 9.05
C ASN A 169 0.61 10.81 7.55
N ILE A 170 -0.29 10.15 6.85
CA ILE A 170 -0.10 9.78 5.45
C ILE A 170 0.08 10.99 4.54
N PRO A 171 -0.74 12.05 4.61
CA PRO A 171 -0.53 13.25 3.80
C PRO A 171 0.85 13.86 4.01
N GLN A 172 1.27 14.04 5.26
CA GLN A 172 2.59 14.59 5.59
C GLN A 172 3.73 13.74 5.01
N ILE A 173 3.65 12.41 5.12
CA ILE A 173 4.65 11.49 4.57
C ILE A 173 4.78 11.67 3.06
N ILE A 174 3.66 11.76 2.33
CA ILE A 174 3.63 11.94 0.89
C ILE A 174 4.28 13.28 0.50
N GLU A 175 3.91 14.36 1.19
CA GLU A 175 4.44 15.71 0.92
C GLU A 175 5.93 15.84 1.27
N GLU A 176 6.37 15.31 2.42
CA GLU A 176 7.78 15.29 2.84
C GLU A 176 8.67 14.48 1.88
N SER A 177 8.10 13.54 1.14
CA SER A 177 8.79 12.76 0.11
C SER A 177 8.88 13.48 -1.25
N GLY A 178 8.38 14.73 -1.32
CA GLY A 178 8.45 15.57 -2.50
C GLY A 178 7.35 15.32 -3.54
N PHE A 179 6.24 14.71 -3.13
CA PHE A 179 5.03 14.65 -3.92
C PHE A 179 4.09 15.81 -3.60
N LYS A 180 3.28 16.20 -4.58
CA LYS A 180 2.15 17.11 -4.39
C LYS A 180 0.86 16.31 -4.48
N ILE A 181 0.05 16.34 -3.43
CA ILE A 181 -1.26 15.70 -3.42
C ILE A 181 -2.21 16.52 -4.29
N GLU A 182 -2.66 15.94 -5.40
CA GLU A 182 -3.60 16.59 -6.33
C GLU A 182 -5.06 16.31 -5.96
N GLN A 183 -5.33 15.09 -5.47
CA GLN A 183 -6.66 14.72 -4.97
C GLN A 183 -6.51 13.81 -3.76
N MET A 184 -7.26 14.11 -2.71
CA MET A 184 -7.35 13.24 -1.54
C MET A 184 -8.73 13.32 -0.91
N GLU A 185 -9.24 12.17 -0.52
CA GLU A 185 -10.41 12.02 0.33
C GLU A 185 -10.04 11.26 1.59
N GLU A 186 -10.77 11.49 2.66
CA GLU A 186 -10.54 10.86 3.95
C GLU A 186 -11.84 10.51 4.66
N MET A 187 -11.86 9.40 5.38
CA MET A 187 -13.03 8.97 6.14
C MET A 187 -12.73 7.92 7.19
N TYR A 188 -13.61 7.78 8.15
CA TYR A 188 -13.70 6.56 8.94
C TYR A 188 -14.39 5.46 8.13
N LEU A 189 -13.74 4.31 8.00
CA LEU A 189 -14.35 3.15 7.34
C LEU A 189 -15.55 2.63 8.12
N PRO A 190 -16.69 2.38 7.46
CA PRO A 190 -17.86 1.79 8.11
C PRO A 190 -17.53 0.45 8.77
N SER A 191 -18.15 0.18 9.90
CA SER A 191 -17.97 -1.09 10.63
C SER A 191 -16.53 -1.43 11.04
N THR A 192 -15.65 -0.44 11.07
CA THR A 192 -14.25 -0.59 11.51
C THR A 192 -14.02 0.19 12.79
N PRO A 193 -13.31 -0.35 13.79
CA PRO A 193 -12.97 0.41 15.00
C PRO A 193 -12.26 1.72 14.64
N LYS A 194 -12.71 2.85 15.18
CA LYS A 194 -12.16 4.18 14.85
C LYS A 194 -10.65 4.27 14.99
N ILE A 195 -10.07 3.53 15.93
CA ILE A 195 -8.64 3.52 16.20
C ILE A 195 -7.79 3.00 15.02
N ALA A 196 -8.35 2.14 14.16
CA ALA A 196 -7.67 1.57 12.99
C ALA A 196 -8.37 1.89 11.67
N GLY A 197 -9.50 2.59 11.72
CA GLY A 197 -10.41 2.74 10.58
C GLY A 197 -10.34 4.10 9.88
N TYR A 198 -9.45 5.03 10.26
CA TYR A 198 -9.34 6.27 9.54
C TYR A 198 -8.47 6.08 8.29
N ASN A 199 -9.01 6.44 7.15
CA ASN A 199 -8.48 6.11 5.84
C ASN A 199 -8.29 7.36 4.99
N TYR A 200 -7.21 7.37 4.21
CA TYR A 200 -6.85 8.37 3.23
C TYR A 200 -6.72 7.71 1.87
N TRP A 201 -7.28 8.29 0.80
CA TRP A 201 -7.08 7.78 -0.55
C TRP A 201 -7.11 8.90 -1.58
N GLY A 202 -6.39 8.71 -2.66
CA GLY A 202 -6.29 9.67 -3.73
C GLY A 202 -5.09 9.43 -4.61
N PHE A 203 -4.61 10.51 -5.21
CA PHE A 203 -3.37 10.46 -5.97
C PHE A 203 -2.55 11.73 -5.77
N ALA A 204 -1.24 11.58 -5.96
CA ALA A 204 -0.24 12.63 -5.89
C ALA A 204 0.68 12.55 -7.11
N GLU A 205 1.27 13.68 -7.49
CA GLU A 205 2.24 13.79 -8.58
C GLU A 205 3.60 14.21 -8.04
N GLY A 206 4.67 13.77 -8.69
CA GLY A 206 6.02 14.22 -8.38
C GLY A 206 6.22 15.66 -8.87
N ASN A 207 6.65 16.56 -7.97
CA ASN A 207 7.08 17.92 -8.34
C ASN A 207 8.41 17.87 -9.09
#